data_350215376f29b0e91ba50b9bf52ccbe9
#
_entry.id   350215376f29b0e91ba50b9bf52ccbe9
#
_cell.length_a   1.000
_cell.length_b   1.000
_cell.length_c   1.000
_cell.angle_alpha   90.00
_cell.angle_beta   90.00
_cell.angle_gamma   90.00
#
_symmetry.space_group_name_H-M   'P 1'
#
loop_
_entity.id
_entity.type
_entity.pdbx_description
1 polymer ?
#
loop_
_entity_poly.entity_id
_entity_poly.type
_entity_poly.pdbx_seq_one_letter_code
_entity_poly.pdbx_strand_id
1 'polypeptide(L)'
;KDVWFAKRIEIANHWKKYHPYTPTKMSPYEMSKKEFLRVFGNVFEHSAWVAEKTYRRGLNPSMKNADALHGFMCLEFRLASDSEKLKVLNLHPDLALGKIQKINRLTNSSKNEQKKAGLTSLTEKEQNDFNELNFNYKKKFKFPFIIAVKGKNRSQILRQFKMRLNNSKQAEFETACNEVEKIAGFRIQEIFNP
;
A
#
# COMPACT_ATOMS: atom_id res chain seq x y z
N LYS A 1 -6.47 -50.15 -24.78
CA LYS A 1 -6.08 -48.73 -24.67
C LYS A 1 -7.30 -48.02 -24.09
N ASP A 2 -7.22 -47.60 -22.82
CA ASP A 2 -8.32 -46.93 -22.14
C ASP A 2 -8.45 -45.51 -22.65
N VAL A 3 -9.59 -45.18 -23.23
CA VAL A 3 -9.92 -43.82 -23.67
C VAL A 3 -10.73 -43.16 -22.57
N TRP A 4 -10.24 -42.02 -22.08
CA TRP A 4 -10.95 -41.26 -21.07
C TRP A 4 -11.97 -40.30 -21.73
N PHE A 5 -13.26 -40.54 -21.48
CA PHE A 5 -14.34 -39.61 -21.86
C PHE A 5 -14.66 -38.69 -20.69
N ALA A 6 -14.13 -37.47 -20.72
CA ALA A 6 -14.27 -36.54 -19.62
C ALA A 6 -15.26 -35.43 -19.94
N LYS A 7 -16.02 -34.98 -18.91
CA LYS A 7 -16.79 -33.74 -18.98
C LYS A 7 -15.83 -32.52 -18.97
N ARG A 8 -16.28 -31.40 -19.54
CA ARG A 8 -15.47 -30.17 -19.60
C ARG A 8 -14.89 -29.77 -18.22
N ILE A 9 -15.66 -29.94 -17.13
CA ILE A 9 -15.20 -29.63 -15.77
C ILE A 9 -14.09 -30.58 -15.30
N GLU A 10 -14.15 -31.85 -15.68
CA GLU A 10 -13.14 -32.83 -15.32
C GLU A 10 -11.83 -32.55 -16.05
N ILE A 11 -11.90 -32.15 -17.32
CA ILE A 11 -10.74 -31.69 -18.10
C ILE A 11 -10.14 -30.46 -17.43
N ALA A 12 -10.95 -29.47 -17.05
CA ALA A 12 -10.47 -28.27 -16.39
C ALA A 12 -9.80 -28.57 -15.04
N ASN A 13 -10.37 -29.49 -14.25
CA ASN A 13 -9.80 -29.92 -12.97
C ASN A 13 -8.50 -30.72 -13.17
N HIS A 14 -8.44 -31.58 -14.17
CA HIS A 14 -7.23 -32.32 -14.55
C HIS A 14 -6.10 -31.36 -14.91
N TRP A 15 -6.38 -30.35 -15.78
CA TRP A 15 -5.39 -29.33 -16.13
C TRP A 15 -4.93 -28.53 -14.94
N LYS A 16 -5.82 -28.07 -14.07
CA LYS A 16 -5.44 -27.37 -12.83
C LYS A 16 -4.55 -28.20 -11.93
N LYS A 17 -4.77 -29.51 -11.85
CA LYS A 17 -4.02 -30.41 -10.98
C LYS A 17 -2.63 -30.78 -11.53
N TYR A 18 -2.55 -31.09 -12.84
CA TYR A 18 -1.32 -31.62 -13.45
C TYR A 18 -0.53 -30.61 -14.27
N HIS A 19 -1.16 -29.49 -14.62
CA HIS A 19 -0.55 -28.35 -15.29
C HIS A 19 -0.95 -27.05 -14.56
N PRO A 20 -0.55 -26.90 -13.29
CA PRO A 20 -0.86 -25.68 -12.58
C PRO A 20 -0.28 -24.51 -13.37
N TYR A 21 -1.14 -23.52 -13.68
CA TYR A 21 -0.69 -22.28 -14.27
C TYR A 21 0.25 -21.63 -13.27
N THR A 22 1.53 -21.76 -13.47
CA THR A 22 2.54 -20.89 -12.88
C THR A 22 2.55 -19.64 -13.73
N PRO A 23 2.02 -18.50 -13.23
CA PRO A 23 2.18 -17.25 -13.94
C PRO A 23 3.69 -17.05 -14.11
N THR A 24 4.18 -17.06 -15.31
CA THR A 24 5.49 -16.47 -15.61
C THR A 24 5.37 -15.05 -15.09
N LYS A 25 6.14 -14.69 -14.04
CA LYS A 25 6.12 -13.33 -13.49
C LYS A 25 6.56 -12.40 -14.61
N MET A 26 5.58 -11.85 -15.32
CA MET A 26 5.85 -10.89 -16.38
C MET A 26 6.59 -9.72 -15.74
N SER A 27 7.75 -9.40 -16.25
CA SER A 27 8.53 -8.27 -15.73
C SER A 27 7.72 -6.98 -15.92
N PRO A 28 7.72 -6.06 -14.96
CA PRO A 28 6.93 -4.82 -15.06
C PRO A 28 7.11 -4.07 -16.37
N TYR A 29 8.32 -4.06 -16.93
CA TYR A 29 8.63 -3.35 -18.18
C TYR A 29 8.05 -4.04 -19.44
N GLU A 30 7.58 -5.29 -19.34
CA GLU A 30 6.91 -6.04 -20.41
C GLU A 30 5.38 -5.95 -20.33
N MET A 31 4.85 -5.37 -19.24
CA MET A 31 3.42 -5.29 -19.03
C MET A 31 2.78 -4.26 -19.95
N SER A 32 1.57 -4.58 -20.44
CA SER A 32 0.68 -3.56 -21.02
C SER A 32 0.31 -2.52 -19.96
N LYS A 33 -0.10 -1.31 -20.38
CA LYS A 33 -0.57 -0.26 -19.45
C LYS A 33 -1.67 -0.78 -18.52
N LYS A 34 -2.62 -1.53 -19.06
CA LYS A 34 -3.74 -2.10 -18.29
C LYS A 34 -3.27 -3.04 -17.19
N GLU A 35 -2.33 -3.92 -17.51
CA GLU A 35 -1.77 -4.87 -16.55
C GLU A 35 -0.91 -4.16 -15.49
N PHE A 36 -0.05 -3.24 -15.92
CA PHE A 36 0.76 -2.46 -15.00
C PHE A 36 -0.09 -1.69 -13.98
N LEU A 37 -1.12 -1.00 -14.44
CA LEU A 37 -2.03 -0.28 -13.53
C LEU A 37 -2.86 -1.23 -12.65
N ARG A 38 -3.25 -2.39 -13.15
CA ARG A 38 -3.94 -3.41 -12.33
C ARG A 38 -3.06 -3.90 -11.18
N VAL A 39 -1.77 -4.09 -11.42
CA VAL A 39 -0.81 -4.61 -10.44
C VAL A 39 -0.30 -3.52 -9.51
N PHE A 40 0.12 -2.39 -10.04
CA PHE A 40 0.82 -1.34 -9.30
C PHE A 40 0.00 -0.09 -9.02
N GLY A 41 -1.22 0.03 -9.56
CA GLY A 41 -2.04 1.24 -9.44
C GLY A 41 -2.47 1.59 -8.01
N ASN A 42 -2.49 0.62 -7.09
CA ASN A 42 -2.84 0.83 -5.68
C ASN A 42 -1.65 0.80 -4.71
N VAL A 43 -0.43 0.78 -5.23
CA VAL A 43 0.79 0.82 -4.42
C VAL A 43 0.84 2.12 -3.60
N PHE A 44 0.54 3.25 -4.23
CA PHE A 44 0.22 4.50 -3.53
C PHE A 44 -1.29 4.53 -3.28
N GLU A 45 -1.69 4.68 -2.02
CA GLU A 45 -3.08 4.54 -1.56
C GLU A 45 -4.06 5.32 -2.46
N HIS A 46 -4.98 4.61 -3.13
CA HIS A 46 -5.97 5.18 -4.06
C HIS A 46 -5.43 6.20 -5.09
N SER A 47 -4.15 6.12 -5.43
CA SER A 47 -3.45 7.12 -6.25
C SER A 47 -2.81 6.50 -7.49
N ALA A 48 -3.63 5.87 -8.32
CA ALA A 48 -3.20 5.17 -9.53
C ALA A 48 -2.42 6.08 -10.51
N TRP A 49 -2.58 7.39 -10.40
CA TRP A 49 -1.89 8.37 -11.23
C TRP A 49 -0.36 8.30 -11.11
N VAL A 50 0.18 7.86 -9.94
CA VAL A 50 1.63 7.67 -9.76
C VAL A 50 2.12 6.55 -10.67
N ALA A 51 1.44 5.40 -10.66
CA ALA A 51 1.75 4.30 -11.58
C ALA A 51 1.53 4.69 -13.04
N GLU A 52 0.50 5.48 -13.34
CA GLU A 52 0.23 5.97 -14.69
C GLU A 52 1.33 6.91 -15.21
N LYS A 53 1.80 7.86 -14.38
CA LYS A 53 2.92 8.74 -14.73
C LYS A 53 4.20 7.93 -14.93
N THR A 54 4.48 6.94 -14.05
CA THR A 54 5.62 6.02 -14.19
C THR A 54 5.56 5.27 -15.52
N TYR A 55 4.40 4.71 -15.88
CA TYR A 55 4.22 4.02 -17.16
C TYR A 55 4.45 4.95 -18.35
N ARG A 56 3.89 6.17 -18.33
CA ARG A 56 4.07 7.16 -19.40
C ARG A 56 5.52 7.62 -19.58
N ARG A 57 6.29 7.70 -18.49
CA ARG A 57 7.72 8.04 -18.57
C ARG A 57 8.53 6.99 -19.32
N GLY A 58 8.01 5.79 -19.42
CA GLY A 58 8.62 4.66 -20.08
C GLY A 58 9.18 3.65 -19.09
N LEU A 59 8.76 2.42 -19.26
CA LEU A 59 9.27 1.29 -18.50
C LEU A 59 10.57 0.80 -19.16
N ASN A 60 11.49 0.32 -18.35
CA ASN A 60 12.78 -0.17 -18.83
C ASN A 60 13.22 -1.44 -18.06
N PRO A 61 14.19 -2.22 -18.59
CA PRO A 61 14.61 -3.49 -18.01
C PRO A 61 15.10 -3.43 -16.55
N SER A 62 15.55 -2.26 -16.04
CA SER A 62 15.95 -2.15 -14.63
C SER A 62 14.76 -2.35 -13.68
N MET A 63 13.53 -2.07 -14.14
CA MET A 63 12.30 -2.22 -13.35
C MET A 63 11.88 -3.69 -13.12
N LYS A 64 12.65 -4.67 -13.61
CA LYS A 64 12.54 -6.06 -13.15
C LYS A 64 12.93 -6.22 -11.68
N ASN A 65 13.60 -5.24 -11.10
CA ASN A 65 13.97 -5.17 -9.68
C ASN A 65 12.95 -4.28 -8.94
N ALA A 66 12.49 -4.76 -7.78
CA ALA A 66 11.50 -4.06 -6.96
C ALA A 66 11.96 -2.68 -6.52
N ASP A 67 13.24 -2.54 -6.11
CA ASP A 67 13.79 -1.27 -5.63
C ASP A 67 13.91 -0.24 -6.76
N ALA A 68 14.29 -0.69 -7.97
CA ALA A 68 14.33 0.18 -9.13
C ALA A 68 12.92 0.69 -9.49
N LEU A 69 11.93 -0.21 -9.59
CA LEU A 69 10.54 0.21 -9.85
C LEU A 69 10.03 1.16 -8.76
N HIS A 70 10.30 0.87 -7.48
CA HIS A 70 9.98 1.75 -6.37
C HIS A 70 10.60 3.14 -6.55
N GLY A 71 11.88 3.21 -6.89
CA GLY A 71 12.58 4.48 -7.13
C GLY A 71 11.93 5.32 -8.24
N PHE A 72 11.55 4.69 -9.36
CA PHE A 72 10.84 5.38 -10.45
C PHE A 72 9.46 5.87 -10.02
N MET A 73 8.70 5.09 -9.28
CA MET A 73 7.38 5.51 -8.77
C MET A 73 7.52 6.65 -7.74
N CYS A 74 8.50 6.57 -6.84
CA CYS A 74 8.80 7.66 -5.90
C CYS A 74 9.24 8.94 -6.62
N LEU A 75 9.97 8.85 -7.72
CA LEU A 75 10.33 10.00 -8.53
C LEU A 75 9.07 10.74 -9.02
N GLU A 76 8.08 10.02 -9.56
CA GLU A 76 6.81 10.63 -10.00
C GLU A 76 6.05 11.29 -8.85
N PHE A 77 6.04 10.65 -7.67
CA PHE A 77 5.42 11.21 -6.48
C PHE A 77 6.15 12.47 -5.99
N ARG A 78 7.50 12.48 -5.98
CA ARG A 78 8.32 13.64 -5.56
C ARG A 78 8.16 14.83 -6.50
N LEU A 79 8.06 14.58 -7.82
CA LEU A 79 7.85 15.62 -8.83
C LEU A 79 6.44 16.21 -8.82
N ALA A 80 5.50 15.61 -8.11
CA ALA A 80 4.16 16.14 -7.98
C ALA A 80 4.13 17.43 -7.14
N SER A 81 3.16 18.28 -7.38
CA SER A 81 2.90 19.46 -6.57
C SER A 81 2.51 19.09 -5.14
N ASP A 82 2.72 20.00 -4.18
CA ASP A 82 2.32 19.77 -2.79
C ASP A 82 0.80 19.53 -2.66
N SER A 83 0.01 20.14 -3.53
CA SER A 83 -1.45 19.89 -3.60
C SER A 83 -1.75 18.44 -4.00
N GLU A 84 -1.05 17.87 -4.99
CA GLU A 84 -1.21 16.47 -5.40
C GLU A 84 -0.74 15.51 -4.30
N LYS A 85 0.41 15.79 -3.67
CA LYS A 85 0.92 15.02 -2.54
C LYS A 85 -0.07 15.05 -1.36
N LEU A 86 -0.60 16.22 -1.03
CA LEU A 86 -1.59 16.36 0.05
C LEU A 86 -2.86 15.54 -0.23
N LYS A 87 -3.30 15.45 -1.49
CA LYS A 87 -4.41 14.55 -1.87
C LYS A 87 -4.08 13.10 -1.57
N VAL A 88 -2.85 12.64 -1.89
CA VAL A 88 -2.41 11.28 -1.56
C VAL A 88 -2.39 11.06 -0.07
N LEU A 89 -1.87 12.01 0.73
CA LEU A 89 -1.89 11.90 2.19
C LEU A 89 -3.31 11.75 2.73
N ASN A 90 -4.27 12.54 2.20
CA ASN A 90 -5.66 12.51 2.66
C ASN A 90 -6.46 11.27 2.22
N LEU A 91 -5.94 10.48 1.28
CA LEU A 91 -6.52 9.19 0.89
C LEU A 91 -6.12 8.06 1.83
N HIS A 92 -5.09 8.26 2.65
CA HIS A 92 -4.69 7.27 3.66
C HIS A 92 -5.72 7.22 4.80
N PRO A 93 -6.03 6.02 5.30
CA PRO A 93 -6.94 5.88 6.44
C PRO A 93 -6.26 6.28 7.73
N ASP A 94 -7.06 6.75 8.70
CA ASP A 94 -6.58 6.89 10.07
C ASP A 94 -6.12 5.53 10.62
N LEU A 95 -5.11 5.53 11.48
CA LEU A 95 -4.67 4.32 12.17
C LEU A 95 -5.63 3.95 13.31
N ALA A 96 -5.73 2.64 13.53
CA ALA A 96 -6.47 2.10 14.68
C ALA A 96 -7.94 2.53 14.73
N LEU A 97 -8.59 2.73 13.58
CA LEU A 97 -10.04 2.98 13.53
C LEU A 97 -10.80 1.83 14.17
N GLY A 98 -11.71 2.14 15.10
CA GLY A 98 -12.61 1.17 15.74
C GLY A 98 -13.46 0.38 14.74
N LYS A 99 -14.06 -0.72 15.17
CA LYS A 99 -14.80 -1.67 14.33
C LYS A 99 -15.88 -1.03 13.44
N ILE A 100 -16.48 0.07 13.88
CA ILE A 100 -17.62 0.72 13.21
C ILE A 100 -17.21 1.59 12.01
N GLN A 101 -16.01 2.19 12.03
CA GLN A 101 -15.55 3.09 10.95
C GLN A 101 -14.73 2.39 9.86
N LYS A 102 -14.45 1.10 10.02
CA LYS A 102 -13.48 0.33 9.23
C LYS A 102 -13.92 -0.08 7.83
N ILE A 103 -15.22 -0.09 7.51
CA ILE A 103 -15.68 -1.03 6.47
C ILE A 103 -15.44 -0.53 5.05
N ASN A 104 -15.43 0.78 4.77
CA ASN A 104 -15.51 1.26 3.39
C ASN A 104 -14.34 2.12 2.86
N ARG A 105 -13.29 2.38 3.63
CA ARG A 105 -12.19 3.26 3.20
C ARG A 105 -10.80 2.61 3.13
N LEU A 106 -10.64 1.42 3.71
CA LEU A 106 -9.35 0.73 3.77
C LEU A 106 -9.15 -0.16 2.54
N THR A 107 -8.03 -0.01 1.85
CA THR A 107 -7.56 -1.03 0.89
C THR A 107 -7.24 -2.33 1.63
N ASN A 108 -7.21 -3.45 0.88
CA ASN A 108 -6.83 -4.74 1.48
C ASN A 108 -5.41 -4.70 2.05
N SER A 109 -4.50 -3.98 1.40
CA SER A 109 -3.13 -3.78 1.89
C SER A 109 -3.13 -3.06 3.23
N SER A 110 -3.80 -1.91 3.35
CA SER A 110 -3.89 -1.14 4.60
C SER A 110 -4.54 -1.94 5.73
N LYS A 111 -5.56 -2.78 5.43
CA LYS A 111 -6.16 -3.68 6.43
C LYS A 111 -5.16 -4.69 6.97
N ASN A 112 -4.42 -5.34 6.07
CA ASN A 112 -3.44 -6.36 6.43
C ASN A 112 -2.26 -5.75 7.19
N GLU A 113 -1.76 -4.60 6.75
CA GLU A 113 -0.69 -3.86 7.40
C GLU A 113 -1.06 -3.53 8.85
N GLN A 114 -2.23 -2.92 9.09
CA GLN A 114 -2.70 -2.58 10.44
C GLN A 114 -2.96 -3.82 11.30
N LYS A 115 -3.47 -4.91 10.71
CA LYS A 115 -3.67 -6.18 11.42
C LYS A 115 -2.35 -6.78 11.89
N LYS A 116 -1.34 -6.85 11.00
CA LYS A 116 0.01 -7.36 11.33
C LYS A 116 0.70 -6.54 12.43
N ALA A 117 0.44 -5.23 12.49
CA ALA A 117 0.93 -4.35 13.55
C ALA A 117 0.13 -4.42 14.86
N GLY A 118 -0.91 -5.26 14.94
CA GLY A 118 -1.74 -5.42 16.14
C GLY A 118 -2.73 -4.27 16.40
N LEU A 119 -2.94 -3.38 15.42
CA LEU A 119 -3.84 -2.22 15.56
C LEU A 119 -5.33 -2.57 15.44
N THR A 120 -5.66 -3.84 15.25
CA THR A 120 -7.05 -4.30 15.17
C THR A 120 -7.56 -4.92 16.48
N SER A 121 -6.69 -5.09 17.49
CA SER A 121 -6.97 -5.73 18.78
C SER A 121 -6.49 -4.86 19.95
N LEU A 122 -6.91 -3.60 19.94
CA LEU A 122 -6.58 -2.63 20.98
C LEU A 122 -7.47 -2.80 22.19
N THR A 123 -6.94 -2.51 23.38
CA THR A 123 -7.75 -2.28 24.58
C THR A 123 -8.55 -0.99 24.41
N GLU A 124 -9.59 -0.81 25.23
CA GLU A 124 -10.41 0.41 25.21
C GLU A 124 -9.56 1.67 25.46
N LYS A 125 -8.63 1.60 26.40
CA LYS A 125 -7.69 2.70 26.69
C LYS A 125 -6.83 3.03 25.48
N GLU A 126 -6.21 2.03 24.86
CA GLU A 126 -5.41 2.23 23.65
C GLU A 126 -6.24 2.81 22.51
N GLN A 127 -7.48 2.34 22.34
CA GLN A 127 -8.38 2.86 21.31
C GLN A 127 -8.70 4.35 21.54
N ASN A 128 -8.95 4.74 22.78
CA ASN A 128 -9.21 6.13 23.16
C ASN A 128 -7.97 6.99 22.91
N ASP A 129 -6.77 6.52 23.29
CA ASP A 129 -5.51 7.22 23.03
C ASP A 129 -5.30 7.44 21.52
N PHE A 130 -5.54 6.41 20.67
CA PHE A 130 -5.43 6.56 19.21
C PHE A 130 -6.48 7.50 18.63
N ASN A 131 -7.70 7.49 19.13
CA ASN A 131 -8.78 8.39 18.67
C ASN A 131 -8.43 9.86 18.96
N GLU A 132 -7.96 10.15 20.17
CA GLU A 132 -7.54 11.48 20.57
C GLU A 132 -6.35 11.97 19.73
N LEU A 133 -5.34 11.12 19.54
CA LEU A 133 -4.17 11.44 18.72
C LEU A 133 -4.55 11.70 17.26
N ASN A 134 -5.41 10.88 16.66
CA ASN A 134 -5.90 11.09 15.30
C ASN A 134 -6.64 12.43 15.17
N PHE A 135 -7.50 12.78 16.15
CA PHE A 135 -8.21 14.04 16.15
C PHE A 135 -7.26 15.23 16.23
N ASN A 136 -6.34 15.23 17.20
CA ASN A 136 -5.39 16.31 17.41
C ASN A 136 -4.43 16.47 16.23
N TYR A 137 -3.99 15.35 15.65
CA TYR A 137 -3.09 15.36 14.51
C TYR A 137 -3.76 15.95 13.26
N LYS A 138 -4.96 15.52 12.91
CA LYS A 138 -5.71 16.07 11.78
C LYS A 138 -6.09 17.54 11.99
N LYS A 139 -6.41 17.94 13.22
CA LYS A 139 -6.65 19.35 13.55
C LYS A 139 -5.43 20.21 13.23
N LYS A 140 -4.21 19.72 13.57
CA LYS A 140 -2.94 20.45 13.38
C LYS A 140 -2.47 20.42 11.92
N PHE A 141 -2.39 19.23 11.31
CA PHE A 141 -1.69 19.02 10.05
C PHE A 141 -2.61 18.95 8.81
N LYS A 142 -3.93 18.75 9.00
CA LYS A 142 -4.95 18.66 7.95
C LYS A 142 -4.84 17.43 7.04
N PHE A 143 -4.13 16.40 7.48
CA PHE A 143 -4.07 15.06 6.88
C PHE A 143 -3.92 14.01 7.99
N PRO A 144 -4.24 12.71 7.73
CA PRO A 144 -4.11 11.66 8.74
C PRO A 144 -2.64 11.37 9.09
N PHE A 145 -2.41 10.80 10.27
CA PHE A 145 -1.08 10.32 10.64
C PHE A 145 -0.71 9.10 9.80
N ILE A 146 0.38 9.21 9.06
CA ILE A 146 0.87 8.16 8.16
C ILE A 146 2.20 7.64 8.70
N ILE A 147 2.29 6.33 8.84
CA ILE A 147 3.51 5.63 9.24
C ILE A 147 3.56 4.23 8.61
N ALA A 148 4.70 3.85 8.09
CA ALA A 148 4.96 2.49 7.67
C ALA A 148 5.02 1.57 8.89
N VAL A 149 4.00 0.74 9.08
CA VAL A 149 3.82 -0.07 10.30
C VAL A 149 4.59 -1.40 10.27
N LYS A 150 5.10 -1.82 9.10
CA LYS A 150 5.87 -3.07 8.97
C LYS A 150 7.08 -3.07 9.90
N GLY A 151 7.21 -4.11 10.71
CA GLY A 151 8.29 -4.24 11.69
C GLY A 151 8.12 -3.40 12.96
N LYS A 152 6.98 -2.72 13.14
CA LYS A 152 6.68 -1.94 14.35
C LYS A 152 5.55 -2.57 15.14
N ASN A 153 5.65 -2.47 16.46
CA ASN A 153 4.56 -2.81 17.38
C ASN A 153 3.74 -1.57 17.78
N ARG A 154 2.61 -1.80 18.45
CA ARG A 154 1.68 -0.74 18.91
C ARG A 154 2.35 0.37 19.71
N SER A 155 3.20 0.00 20.66
CA SER A 155 3.87 0.97 21.54
C SER A 155 4.86 1.85 20.77
N GLN A 156 5.56 1.28 19.81
CA GLN A 156 6.47 2.06 18.94
C GLN A 156 5.68 3.02 18.04
N ILE A 157 4.55 2.57 17.49
CA ILE A 157 3.67 3.41 16.66
C ILE A 157 3.11 4.56 17.51
N LEU A 158 2.59 4.27 18.70
CA LEU A 158 2.03 5.26 19.61
C LEU A 158 3.09 6.31 20.02
N ARG A 159 4.32 5.86 20.31
CA ARG A 159 5.43 6.76 20.63
C ARG A 159 5.75 7.69 19.46
N GLN A 160 5.85 7.16 18.25
CA GLN A 160 6.10 7.96 17.04
C GLN A 160 4.96 8.97 16.81
N PHE A 161 3.72 8.57 17.02
CA PHE A 161 2.57 9.44 16.90
C PHE A 161 2.69 10.67 17.83
N LYS A 162 2.93 10.41 19.13
CA LYS A 162 3.11 11.48 20.13
C LYS A 162 4.29 12.40 19.81
N MET A 163 5.42 11.85 19.37
CA MET A 163 6.60 12.64 19.01
C MET A 163 6.32 13.55 17.81
N ARG A 164 5.71 13.01 16.75
CA ARG A 164 5.47 13.74 15.50
C ARG A 164 4.40 14.82 15.62
N LEU A 165 3.54 14.77 16.63
CA LEU A 165 2.64 15.87 16.95
C LEU A 165 3.39 17.18 17.29
N ASN A 166 4.65 17.12 17.70
CA ASN A 166 5.47 18.29 17.99
C ASN A 166 6.14 18.91 16.76
N ASN A 167 6.12 18.23 15.62
CA ASN A 167 6.74 18.73 14.39
C ASN A 167 6.09 20.03 13.91
N SER A 168 6.85 20.83 13.16
CA SER A 168 6.27 21.89 12.33
C SER A 168 5.43 21.31 11.22
N LYS A 169 4.52 22.09 10.63
CA LYS A 169 3.68 21.62 9.52
C LYS A 169 4.50 21.16 8.30
N GLN A 170 5.56 21.90 7.99
CA GLN A 170 6.45 21.57 6.87
C GLN A 170 7.21 20.26 7.14
N ALA A 171 7.86 20.15 8.29
CA ALA A 171 8.61 18.94 8.64
C ALA A 171 7.71 17.69 8.69
N GLU A 172 6.46 17.85 9.16
CA GLU A 172 5.52 16.73 9.22
C GLU A 172 4.97 16.34 7.86
N PHE A 173 4.74 17.31 6.96
CA PHE A 173 4.35 17.03 5.57
C PHE A 173 5.44 16.21 4.85
N GLU A 174 6.70 16.63 4.97
CA GLU A 174 7.84 15.90 4.39
C GLU A 174 7.99 14.49 5.00
N THR A 175 7.84 14.39 6.33
CA THR A 175 7.87 13.10 7.03
C THR A 175 6.75 12.18 6.55
N ALA A 176 5.54 12.69 6.40
CA ALA A 176 4.39 11.92 5.91
C ALA A 176 4.61 11.44 4.48
N CYS A 177 5.14 12.30 3.59
CA CYS A 177 5.50 11.89 2.23
C CYS A 177 6.55 10.77 2.21
N ASN A 178 7.58 10.87 3.05
CA ASN A 178 8.60 9.83 3.20
C ASN A 178 8.01 8.50 3.71
N GLU A 179 7.05 8.55 4.63
CA GLU A 179 6.36 7.34 5.10
C GLU A 179 5.47 6.72 4.02
N VAL A 180 4.81 7.52 3.17
CA VAL A 180 4.07 7.03 1.99
C VAL A 180 5.01 6.28 1.03
N GLU A 181 6.18 6.83 0.75
CA GLU A 181 7.18 6.16 -0.10
C GLU A 181 7.65 4.82 0.51
N LYS A 182 7.89 4.76 1.82
CA LYS A 182 8.24 3.50 2.51
C LYS A 182 7.13 2.45 2.41
N ILE A 183 5.86 2.86 2.59
CA ILE A 183 4.69 1.98 2.43
C ILE A 183 4.65 1.43 1.01
N ALA A 184 4.82 2.29 0.02
CA ALA A 184 4.87 1.91 -1.39
C ALA A 184 5.98 0.89 -1.66
N GLY A 185 7.17 1.09 -1.10
CA GLY A 185 8.29 0.15 -1.21
C GLY A 185 7.96 -1.23 -0.64
N PHE A 186 7.35 -1.30 0.55
CA PHE A 186 6.93 -2.57 1.14
C PHE A 186 5.89 -3.30 0.29
N ARG A 187 4.92 -2.58 -0.29
CA ARG A 187 3.89 -3.15 -1.17
C ARG A 187 4.48 -3.67 -2.47
N ILE A 188 5.42 -2.95 -3.07
CA ILE A 188 6.13 -3.41 -4.27
C ILE A 188 6.93 -4.67 -3.95
N GLN A 189 7.67 -4.69 -2.84
CA GLN A 189 8.42 -5.88 -2.41
C GLN A 189 7.49 -7.11 -2.21
N GLU A 190 6.29 -6.92 -1.64
CA GLU A 190 5.31 -7.99 -1.48
C GLU A 190 4.73 -8.47 -2.83
N ILE A 191 4.61 -7.60 -3.84
CA ILE A 191 4.21 -7.98 -5.19
C ILE A 191 5.30 -8.80 -5.89
N PHE A 192 6.56 -8.45 -5.69
CA PHE A 192 7.69 -9.16 -6.29
C PHE A 192 8.00 -10.49 -5.58
N ASN A 193 7.72 -10.57 -4.28
CA ASN A 193 8.00 -11.72 -3.41
C ASN A 193 6.75 -12.07 -2.60
N PRO A 194 5.70 -12.65 -3.23
CA PRO A 194 4.41 -12.96 -2.60
C PRO A 194 4.50 -14.10 -1.59
#